data_e883fe6412c5e13417d2731bd6968919
#
_entry.id   e883fe6412c5e13417d2731bd6968919
#
_cell.length_a   1.000
_cell.length_b   1.000
_cell.length_c   1.000
_cell.angle_alpha   90.00
_cell.angle_beta   90.00
_cell.angle_gamma   90.00
#
_symmetry.space_group_name_H-M   'P 1'
#
loop_
_entity.id
_entity.type
_entity.pdbx_description
1 polymer ?
#
loop_
_entity_poly.entity_id
_entity_poly.type
_entity_poly.pdbx_seq_one_letter_code
_entity_poly.pdbx_strand_id
1 'polypeptide(L)' 'MREQLEQRLHALKAEWETGQQMLAELETKQAHLRQTLLRISGAVQVLEEMLRKPQPGHANGVPSPEPHDRAVTP' A
#
# COMPACT_ATOMS: atom_id res chain seq x y z
N MET A 1 -10.13 47.13 13.28
CA MET A 1 -10.85 45.88 13.62
C MET A 1 -11.08 45.03 12.39
N ARG A 2 -11.64 45.57 11.36
CA ARG A 2 -11.90 44.80 10.15
C ARG A 2 -10.63 44.29 9.53
N GLU A 3 -9.63 45.15 9.51
CA GLU A 3 -8.36 44.78 8.90
C GLU A 3 -7.70 43.59 9.61
N GLN A 4 -7.82 43.59 10.93
CA GLN A 4 -7.25 42.51 11.73
C GLN A 4 -8.00 41.20 11.45
N LEU A 5 -9.31 41.29 11.28
CA LEU A 5 -10.11 40.11 10.96
C LEU A 5 -9.75 39.56 9.60
N GLU A 6 -9.52 40.45 8.65
CA GLU A 6 -9.16 40.01 7.30
C GLU A 6 -7.80 39.36 7.30
N GLN A 7 -6.85 39.91 8.07
CA GLN A 7 -5.54 39.28 8.16
C GLN A 7 -5.63 37.90 8.79
N ARG A 8 -6.42 37.79 9.84
CA ARG A 8 -6.60 36.52 10.50
C ARG A 8 -7.25 35.50 9.56
N LEU A 9 -8.24 35.93 8.81
CA LEU A 9 -8.91 35.07 7.86
C LEU A 9 -7.94 34.59 6.80
N HIS A 10 -7.11 35.51 6.32
CA HIS A 10 -6.13 35.16 5.29
C HIS A 10 -5.14 34.10 5.80
N ALA A 11 -4.68 34.31 7.03
CA ALA A 11 -3.74 33.36 7.64
C ALA A 11 -4.37 31.98 7.80
N LEU A 12 -5.62 31.95 8.26
CA LEU A 12 -6.30 30.68 8.47
C LEU A 12 -6.54 29.95 7.16
N LYS A 13 -6.87 30.69 6.12
CA LYS A 13 -7.07 30.06 4.81
C LYS A 13 -5.78 29.44 4.31
N ALA A 14 -4.65 30.14 4.52
CA ALA A 14 -3.38 29.62 4.09
C ALA A 14 -3.03 28.35 4.85
N GLU A 15 -3.31 28.35 6.16
CA GLU A 15 -3.05 27.15 6.97
C GLU A 15 -3.92 25.98 6.52
N TRP A 16 -5.17 26.30 6.19
CA TRP A 16 -6.08 25.26 5.75
C TRP A 16 -5.61 24.64 4.44
N GLU A 17 -5.17 25.48 3.51
CA GLU A 17 -4.68 24.97 2.23
C GLU A 17 -3.43 24.12 2.41
N THR A 18 -2.53 24.58 3.27
CA THR A 18 -1.33 23.80 3.55
C THR A 18 -1.69 22.46 4.12
N GLY A 19 -2.64 22.43 5.05
CA GLY A 19 -3.09 21.19 5.63
C GLY A 19 -3.70 20.24 4.61
N GLN A 20 -4.49 20.80 3.69
CA GLN A 20 -5.10 19.99 2.64
C GLN A 20 -4.04 19.37 1.74
N GLN A 21 -3.01 20.14 1.40
CA GLN A 21 -1.95 19.62 0.56
C GLN A 21 -1.17 18.52 1.27
N MET A 22 -0.91 18.72 2.55
CA MET A 22 -0.19 17.71 3.32
C MET A 22 -1.01 16.43 3.43
N LEU A 23 -2.32 16.58 3.61
CA LEU A 23 -3.19 15.43 3.69
C LEU A 23 -3.17 14.65 2.38
N ALA A 24 -3.23 15.36 1.26
CA ALA A 24 -3.19 14.71 -0.04
C ALA A 24 -1.89 13.96 -0.25
N GLU A 25 -0.79 14.57 0.17
CA GLU A 25 0.51 13.91 0.05
C GLU A 25 0.59 12.66 0.90
N LEU A 26 0.05 12.74 2.10
CA LEU A 26 0.05 11.58 2.99
C LEU A 26 -0.80 10.46 2.42
N GLU A 27 -1.92 10.80 1.81
CA GLU A 27 -2.79 9.80 1.19
C GLU A 27 -2.08 9.12 0.02
N THR A 28 -1.33 9.88 -0.75
CA THR A 28 -0.58 9.31 -1.85
C THR A 28 0.50 8.37 -1.34
N LYS A 29 1.19 8.79 -0.30
CA LYS A 29 2.23 7.94 0.30
C LYS A 29 1.62 6.68 0.90
N GLN A 30 0.44 6.82 1.50
CA GLN A 30 -0.24 5.67 2.06
C GLN A 30 -0.61 4.65 0.99
N ALA A 31 -1.14 5.13 -0.12
CA ALA A 31 -1.49 4.23 -1.22
C ALA A 31 -0.27 3.52 -1.76
N HIS A 32 0.82 4.28 -1.89
CA HIS A 32 2.07 3.71 -2.39
C HIS A 32 2.59 2.63 -1.46
N LEU A 33 2.54 2.92 -0.18
CA LEU A 33 3.02 1.97 0.82
C LEU A 33 2.15 0.71 0.83
N ARG A 34 0.84 0.87 0.66
CA ARG A 34 -0.04 -0.29 0.59
C ARG A 34 0.33 -1.20 -0.55
N GLN A 35 0.61 -0.62 -1.71
CA GLN A 35 1.02 -1.42 -2.86
C GLN A 35 2.32 -2.14 -2.60
N THR A 36 3.25 -1.45 -1.95
CA THR A 36 4.52 -2.07 -1.60
C THR A 36 4.33 -3.24 -0.66
N LEU A 37 3.48 -3.06 0.34
CA LEU A 37 3.21 -4.12 1.30
C LEU A 37 2.53 -5.32 0.66
N LEU A 38 1.62 -5.07 -0.27
CA LEU A 38 0.98 -6.17 -0.98
C LEU A 38 1.97 -6.97 -1.79
N ARG A 39 2.90 -6.28 -2.46
CA ARG A 39 3.91 -6.97 -3.24
C ARG A 39 4.80 -7.81 -2.35
N ILE A 40 5.22 -7.24 -1.22
CA ILE A 40 6.07 -7.96 -0.29
C ILE A 40 5.33 -9.15 0.30
N SER A 41 4.07 -8.95 0.65
CA SER A 41 3.26 -10.02 1.21
C SER A 41 3.15 -11.18 0.23
N GLY A 42 2.96 -10.89 -1.05
CA GLY A 42 2.91 -11.93 -2.05
C GLY A 42 4.20 -12.69 -2.16
N ALA A 43 5.30 -11.96 -2.14
CA ALA A 43 6.60 -12.61 -2.21
C ALA A 43 6.85 -13.49 -0.99
N VAL A 44 6.46 -13.00 0.18
CA VAL A 44 6.61 -13.79 1.40
C VAL A 44 5.83 -15.09 1.30
N GLN A 45 4.60 -15.01 0.81
CA GLN A 45 3.76 -16.19 0.68
C GLN A 45 4.39 -17.22 -0.26
N VAL A 46 4.89 -16.76 -1.37
CA VAL A 46 5.50 -17.66 -2.34
C VAL A 46 6.71 -18.35 -1.73
N LEU A 47 7.56 -17.58 -1.08
CA LEU A 47 8.77 -18.15 -0.50
C LEU A 47 8.45 -19.13 0.63
N GLU A 48 7.44 -18.80 1.43
CA GLU A 48 7.03 -19.69 2.49
C GLU A 48 6.50 -21.00 1.95
N GLU A 49 5.76 -20.93 0.86
CA GLU A 49 5.26 -22.14 0.26
C GLU A 49 6.38 -22.98 -0.33
N MET A 50 7.33 -22.33 -0.95
CA MET A 50 8.44 -23.07 -1.52
C MET A 50 9.28 -23.74 -0.45
N LEU A 51 9.43 -23.09 0.69
CA LEU A 51 10.16 -23.69 1.80
C LEU A 51 9.40 -24.83 2.44
N ARG A 52 8.08 -24.71 2.46
CA ARG A 52 7.23 -25.70 3.10
C ARG A 52 7.04 -26.93 2.23
N LYS A 53 6.98 -26.72 0.93
CA LYS A 53 6.80 -27.81 -0.01
C LYS A 53 8.07 -28.02 -0.79
N PRO A 54 8.83 -28.94 -0.35
CA PRO A 54 10.05 -29.20 -1.11
C PRO A 54 9.58 -29.73 -2.40
N GLN A 55 9.62 -29.41 -3.35
CA GLN A 55 9.14 -29.73 -4.50
C GLN A 55 9.72 -30.62 -5.19
N PRO A 56 9.61 -31.22 -5.71
CA PRO A 56 10.29 -31.87 -6.58
C PRO A 56 9.72 -31.51 -7.75
N GLY A 57 9.71 -31.63 -7.82
CA GLY A 57 9.35 -31.18 -8.50
C GLY A 57 8.61 -30.67 -8.82
N HIS A 58 8.21 -30.85 -8.54
CA HIS A 58 7.60 -30.00 -8.82
C HIS A 58 7.68 -29.54 -9.29
N ALA A 59 7.92 -30.15 -9.28
CA ALA A 59 7.87 -29.42 -9.65
C ALA A 59 7.60 -29.17 -10.40
N ASN A 60 7.39 -29.43 -10.40
CA ASN A 60 6.98 -28.75 -11.02
C ASN A 60 6.40 -28.18 -11.36
N GLY A 61 6.16 -28.25 -11.17
CA GLY A 61 5.58 -27.34 -11.17
C GLY A 61 4.95 -27.05 -11.27
N VAL A 62 4.61 -27.32 -11.13
CA VAL A 62 3.97 -26.75 -10.94
C VAL A 62 3.18 -26.55 -10.84
N PRO A 63 2.95 -26.78 -10.81
CA PRO A 63 2.11 -26.32 -10.56
C PRO A 63 1.26 -26.33 -10.42
N SER A 64 1.04 -26.74 -10.13
CA SER A 64 0.35 -26.33 -9.93
C SER A 64 -0.38 -26.23 -9.79
N PRO A 65 -0.61 -26.63 -9.60
CA PRO A 65 -1.36 -26.06 -9.37
C PRO A 65 -2.09 -26.04 -9.13
N GLU A 66 -2.28 -26.25 -8.61
CA GLU A 66 -2.82 -25.74 -8.29
C GLU A 66 -3.26 -25.37 -8.08
N PRO A 67 -3.23 -25.86 -7.93
CA PRO A 67 -3.65 -25.02 -7.65
C PRO A 67 -4.00 -24.78 -7.50
N HIS A 68 -4.22 -24.92 -6.99
CA HIS A 68 -4.48 -24.21 -6.88
C HIS A 68 -4.85 -23.81 -6.60
N ASP A 69 -4.82 -24.12 -6.21
CA ASP A 69 -4.96 -23.42 -6.02
C ASP A 69 -5.03 -22.89 -5.83
N ARG A 70 -5.06 -22.92 -5.40
CA ARG A 70 -5.03 -22.00 -5.33
C ARG A 70 -4.91 -21.21 -5.42
N ALA A 71 -4.67 -21.23 -5.25
CA ALA A 71 -4.40 -20.15 -5.36
C ALA A 71 -4.32 -19.57 -5.27
N VAL A 72 -4.37 -19.38 -4.78
CA VAL A 72 -4.29 -18.53 -4.63
C VAL A 72 -4.47 -17.95 -4.13
N THR A 73 -4.43 -17.99 -3.47
CA THR A 73 -4.74 -17.29 -3.00
C THR A 73 -4.88 -16.50 -2.68
N PRO A 74 -4.85 -16.08 -2.17
CA PRO A 74 -5.16 -15.00 -1.64
C PRO A 74 -5.53 -14.05 -1.81
#